data_642f36e2273fb0dbed12fbde2eff40fa
#
_entry.id   642f36e2273fb0dbed12fbde2eff40fa
#
_cell.length_a   1.000
_cell.length_b   1.000
_cell.length_c   1.000
_cell.angle_alpha   90.00
_cell.angle_beta   90.00
_cell.angle_gamma   90.00
#
_symmetry.space_group_name_H-M   'P 1'
#
loop_
_entity.id
_entity.type
_entity.pdbx_description
1 polymer ?
#
loop_
_entity_poly.entity_id
_entity_poly.type
_entity_poly.pdbx_seq_one_letter_code
_entity_poly.pdbx_strand_id
1 'polypeptide(L)'
;ATVFLQSIGMASGPSLLIMIGGIIAGMVANSIGFWLLSRTGRRSMTIVSMGIASLLWGAMGISGFWSGPALAWLAAGLMISVIVVCGLGCWPAGYAIMGETSSLQLRSLTHGIGSVASQAASIALAVLLPMLFSKDKAALGAKTAFVFCGLCIIGVVLAWLWIPEMKGRSMIELEHMFEMRLPTRKFKGFKMEAHEI
;
A
#
# COMPACT_ATOMS: atom_id res chain seq x y z
N ALA A 1 10.55 8.41 7.26
CA ALA A 1 9.69 9.44 7.85
C ALA A 1 10.51 10.57 8.45
N THR A 2 11.34 10.31 9.46
CA THR A 2 12.14 11.34 10.18
C THR A 2 13.06 12.14 9.27
N VAL A 3 13.85 11.48 8.41
CA VAL A 3 14.75 12.14 7.45
C VAL A 3 14.00 13.10 6.53
N PHE A 4 12.81 12.70 6.09
CA PHE A 4 11.96 13.55 5.25
C PHE A 4 11.49 14.80 6.00
N LEU A 5 10.97 14.64 7.23
CA LEU A 5 10.49 15.78 8.05
C LEU A 5 11.64 16.73 8.42
N GLN A 6 12.82 16.19 8.70
CA GLN A 6 14.02 17.00 8.96
C GLN A 6 14.50 17.75 7.71
N SER A 7 14.39 17.15 6.52
CA SER A 7 14.76 17.81 5.26
C SER A 7 13.85 19.01 4.92
N ILE A 8 12.63 19.05 5.46
CA ILE A 8 11.68 20.17 5.31
C ILE A 8 11.87 21.24 6.43
N GLY A 9 12.82 21.03 7.34
CA GLY A 9 13.16 22.00 8.39
C GLY A 9 12.54 21.73 9.77
N MET A 10 11.99 20.52 10.00
CA MET A 10 11.48 20.13 11.31
C MET A 10 12.62 19.70 12.24
N ALA A 11 12.57 20.11 13.52
CA ALA A 11 13.52 19.69 14.54
C ALA A 11 13.44 18.15 14.79
N SER A 12 14.55 17.55 15.26
CA SER A 12 14.65 16.09 15.45
C SER A 12 13.65 15.55 16.50
N GLY A 13 13.42 16.28 17.59
CA GLY A 13 12.49 15.85 18.64
C GLY A 13 11.05 15.70 18.14
N PRO A 14 10.40 16.76 17.59
CA PRO A 14 9.06 16.64 17.00
C PRO A 14 8.96 15.59 15.89
N SER A 15 9.97 15.44 15.04
CA SER A 15 9.94 14.44 13.96
C SER A 15 9.92 12.99 14.48
N LEU A 16 10.59 12.72 15.60
CA LEU A 16 10.55 11.42 16.27
C LEU A 16 9.18 11.14 16.91
N LEU A 17 8.58 12.13 17.57
CA LEU A 17 7.24 11.99 18.16
C LEU A 17 6.19 11.73 17.09
N ILE A 18 6.25 12.42 15.96
CA ILE A 18 5.36 12.20 14.81
C ILE A 18 5.55 10.78 14.25
N MET A 19 6.79 10.28 14.16
CA MET A 19 7.05 8.92 13.71
C MET A 19 6.43 7.88 14.66
N ILE A 20 6.61 8.03 15.97
CA ILE A 20 6.04 7.14 16.97
C ILE A 20 4.51 7.16 16.91
N GLY A 21 3.92 8.36 16.87
CA GLY A 21 2.48 8.57 16.72
C GLY A 21 1.94 7.92 15.42
N GLY A 22 2.67 8.07 14.32
CA GLY A 22 2.35 7.43 13.04
C GLY A 22 2.38 5.91 13.10
N ILE A 23 3.34 5.31 13.81
CA ILE A 23 3.40 3.85 14.01
C ILE A 23 2.20 3.38 14.82
N ILE A 24 1.89 4.04 15.94
CA ILE A 24 0.73 3.68 16.78
C ILE A 24 -0.57 3.82 15.98
N ALA A 25 -0.76 4.92 15.27
CA ALA A 25 -1.92 5.13 14.42
C ALA A 25 -2.02 4.06 13.32
N GLY A 26 -0.88 3.69 12.71
CA GLY A 26 -0.79 2.62 11.72
C GLY A 26 -1.17 1.24 12.28
N MET A 27 -0.76 0.91 13.50
CA MET A 27 -1.14 -0.34 14.17
C MET A 27 -2.64 -0.41 14.44
N VAL A 28 -3.23 0.67 14.95
CA VAL A 28 -4.67 0.77 15.17
C VAL A 28 -5.43 0.67 13.85
N ALA A 29 -4.99 1.40 12.84
CA ALA A 29 -5.57 1.37 11.50
C ALA A 29 -5.51 -0.04 10.90
N ASN A 30 -4.39 -0.75 11.05
CA ASN A 30 -4.23 -2.11 10.55
C ASN A 30 -5.17 -3.10 11.24
N SER A 31 -5.36 -2.97 12.56
CA SER A 31 -6.32 -3.78 13.32
C SER A 31 -7.76 -3.56 12.83
N ILE A 32 -8.15 -2.31 12.61
CA ILE A 32 -9.44 -1.95 12.01
C ILE A 32 -9.52 -2.46 10.56
N GLY A 33 -8.42 -2.39 9.82
CA GLY A 33 -8.31 -2.87 8.44
C GLY A 33 -8.61 -4.37 8.31
N PHE A 34 -8.15 -5.22 9.24
CA PHE A 34 -8.50 -6.64 9.26
C PHE A 34 -10.01 -6.87 9.47
N TRP A 35 -10.64 -6.10 10.35
CA TRP A 35 -12.09 -6.16 10.53
C TRP A 35 -12.83 -5.68 9.27
N LEU A 36 -12.36 -4.61 8.64
CA LEU A 36 -12.93 -4.08 7.40
C LEU A 36 -12.76 -5.07 6.24
N LEU A 37 -11.63 -5.78 6.18
CA LEU A 37 -11.34 -6.80 5.17
C LEU A 37 -12.36 -7.94 5.16
N SER A 38 -12.89 -8.32 6.33
CA SER A 38 -13.95 -9.33 6.43
C SER A 38 -15.27 -8.86 5.81
N ARG A 39 -15.50 -7.55 5.76
CA ARG A 39 -16.74 -6.95 5.26
C ARG A 39 -16.66 -6.41 3.84
N THR A 40 -15.48 -6.02 3.40
CA THR A 40 -15.23 -5.47 2.05
C THR A 40 -14.51 -6.48 1.18
N GLY A 41 -14.55 -6.27 -0.14
CA GLY A 41 -13.77 -7.11 -1.08
C GLY A 41 -12.30 -6.70 -1.10
N ARG A 42 -11.40 -7.69 -1.23
CA ARG A 42 -9.94 -7.48 -1.26
C ARG A 42 -9.52 -6.50 -2.35
N ARG A 43 -10.05 -6.70 -3.56
CA ARG A 43 -9.79 -5.83 -4.72
C ARG A 43 -10.25 -4.38 -4.48
N SER A 44 -11.49 -4.20 -4.04
CA SER A 44 -12.05 -2.88 -3.78
C SER A 44 -11.25 -2.13 -2.72
N MET A 45 -10.91 -2.82 -1.64
CA MET A 45 -10.15 -2.27 -0.53
C MET A 45 -8.75 -1.79 -0.97
N THR A 46 -8.05 -2.59 -1.78
CA THR A 46 -6.73 -2.23 -2.33
C THR A 46 -6.83 -1.01 -3.25
N ILE A 47 -7.76 -1.01 -4.20
CA ILE A 47 -7.91 0.08 -5.17
C ILE A 47 -8.27 1.40 -4.47
N VAL A 48 -9.23 1.39 -3.55
CA VAL A 48 -9.67 2.59 -2.84
C VAL A 48 -8.55 3.14 -1.95
N SER A 49 -7.90 2.30 -1.16
CA SER A 49 -6.81 2.75 -0.28
C SER A 49 -5.61 3.28 -1.04
N MET A 50 -5.19 2.63 -2.13
CA MET A 50 -4.10 3.12 -2.99
C MET A 50 -4.50 4.40 -3.73
N GLY A 51 -5.76 4.52 -4.16
CA GLY A 51 -6.29 5.73 -4.78
C GLY A 51 -6.24 6.92 -3.83
N ILE A 52 -6.72 6.76 -2.59
CA ILE A 52 -6.65 7.80 -1.56
C ILE A 52 -5.18 8.12 -1.23
N ALA A 53 -4.33 7.10 -1.08
CA ALA A 53 -2.90 7.31 -0.83
C ALA A 53 -2.24 8.10 -1.95
N SER A 54 -2.58 7.86 -3.23
CA SER A 54 -2.04 8.63 -4.35
C SER A 54 -2.42 10.11 -4.29
N LEU A 55 -3.66 10.42 -3.89
CA LEU A 55 -4.11 11.80 -3.70
C LEU A 55 -3.37 12.50 -2.55
N LEU A 56 -3.16 11.80 -1.44
CA LEU A 56 -2.41 12.33 -0.29
C LEU A 56 -0.94 12.58 -0.65
N TRP A 57 -0.30 11.65 -1.37
CA TRP A 57 1.05 11.85 -1.88
C TRP A 57 1.13 13.01 -2.88
N GLY A 58 0.14 13.15 -3.75
CA GLY A 58 0.02 14.29 -4.67
C GLY A 58 -0.11 15.62 -3.93
N ALA A 59 -0.99 15.70 -2.93
CA ALA A 59 -1.16 16.89 -2.09
C ALA A 59 0.14 17.26 -1.36
N MET A 60 0.88 16.25 -0.83
CA MET A 60 2.17 16.46 -0.21
C MET A 60 3.22 16.95 -1.21
N GLY A 61 3.23 16.44 -2.44
CA GLY A 61 4.10 16.91 -3.52
C GLY A 61 3.81 18.36 -3.91
N ILE A 62 2.54 18.74 -3.99
CA ILE A 62 2.11 20.12 -4.25
C ILE A 62 2.55 21.06 -3.14
N SER A 63 2.41 20.65 -1.87
CA SER A 63 2.89 21.45 -0.74
C SER A 63 4.39 21.75 -0.79
N GLY A 64 5.17 20.92 -1.48
CA GLY A 64 6.61 21.11 -1.67
C GLY A 64 7.02 22.28 -2.56
N PHE A 65 6.08 22.99 -3.18
CA PHE A 65 6.38 24.22 -3.93
C PHE A 65 6.44 25.47 -3.05
N TRP A 66 5.92 25.41 -1.84
CA TRP A 66 5.99 26.49 -0.86
C TRP A 66 6.97 26.12 0.27
N SER A 67 7.51 27.13 0.94
CA SER A 67 8.39 26.95 2.09
C SER A 67 7.82 27.66 3.30
N GLY A 68 7.85 27.00 4.46
CA GLY A 68 7.39 27.58 5.71
C GLY A 68 7.18 26.55 6.82
N PRO A 69 7.23 26.95 8.10
CA PRO A 69 7.09 26.01 9.21
C PRO A 69 5.70 25.34 9.26
N ALA A 70 4.64 26.03 8.82
CA ALA A 70 3.30 25.47 8.72
C ALA A 70 3.22 24.31 7.72
N LEU A 71 4.01 24.36 6.64
CA LEU A 71 4.07 23.31 5.62
C LEU A 71 4.74 22.03 6.12
N ALA A 72 5.71 22.14 7.03
CA ALA A 72 6.32 20.98 7.65
C ALA A 72 5.30 20.19 8.50
N TRP A 73 4.44 20.89 9.24
CA TRP A 73 3.36 20.27 10.00
C TRP A 73 2.27 19.67 9.10
N LEU A 74 1.92 20.35 8.00
CA LEU A 74 0.98 19.84 7.02
C LEU A 74 1.52 18.54 6.37
N ALA A 75 2.79 18.54 5.97
CA ALA A 75 3.44 17.36 5.41
C ALA A 75 3.47 16.19 6.42
N ALA A 76 3.73 16.47 7.70
CA ALA A 76 3.66 15.48 8.76
C ALA A 76 2.25 14.88 8.91
N GLY A 77 1.22 15.71 8.89
CA GLY A 77 -0.18 15.27 8.95
C GLY A 77 -0.57 14.41 7.75
N LEU A 78 -0.19 14.82 6.55
CA LEU A 78 -0.42 14.04 5.32
C LEU A 78 0.30 12.70 5.37
N MET A 79 1.52 12.65 5.90
CA MET A 79 2.29 11.43 6.04
C MET A 79 1.65 10.43 7.00
N ILE A 80 1.15 10.90 8.16
CA ILE A 80 0.37 10.05 9.08
C ILE A 80 -0.90 9.56 8.39
N SER A 81 -1.59 10.43 7.65
CA SER A 81 -2.81 10.06 6.92
C SER A 81 -2.55 8.95 5.89
N VAL A 82 -1.42 9.00 5.17
CA VAL A 82 -1.01 7.92 4.26
C VAL A 82 -0.81 6.61 5.02
N ILE A 83 -0.10 6.63 6.17
CA ILE A 83 0.12 5.43 6.99
C ILE A 83 -1.21 4.83 7.44
N VAL A 84 -2.14 5.66 7.91
CA VAL A 84 -3.48 5.23 8.34
C VAL A 84 -4.27 4.63 7.18
N VAL A 85 -4.31 5.29 6.04
CA VAL A 85 -5.03 4.79 4.84
C VAL A 85 -4.45 3.47 4.33
N CYS A 86 -3.12 3.35 4.28
CA CYS A 86 -2.46 2.10 3.90
C CYS A 86 -2.70 0.99 4.94
N GLY A 87 -2.69 1.33 6.23
CA GLY A 87 -2.99 0.41 7.33
C GLY A 87 -4.44 -0.08 7.29
N LEU A 88 -5.40 0.79 6.97
CA LEU A 88 -6.80 0.42 6.84
C LEU A 88 -7.09 -0.49 5.64
N GLY A 89 -6.32 -0.34 4.55
CA GLY A 89 -6.66 -0.98 3.28
C GLY A 89 -5.56 -1.80 2.65
N CYS A 90 -4.53 -1.16 2.15
CA CYS A 90 -3.53 -1.77 1.27
C CYS A 90 -2.75 -2.91 1.95
N TRP A 91 -2.31 -2.73 3.21
CA TRP A 91 -1.49 -3.73 3.90
C TRP A 91 -2.28 -5.00 4.23
N PRO A 92 -3.43 -4.95 4.94
CA PRO A 92 -4.18 -6.17 5.24
C PRO A 92 -4.70 -6.86 3.98
N ALA A 93 -5.13 -6.10 2.97
CA ALA A 93 -5.58 -6.66 1.70
C ALA A 93 -4.44 -7.33 0.92
N GLY A 94 -3.25 -6.75 0.90
CA GLY A 94 -2.08 -7.31 0.22
C GLY A 94 -1.67 -8.67 0.78
N TYR A 95 -1.60 -8.80 2.10
CA TYR A 95 -1.30 -10.09 2.75
C TYR A 95 -2.40 -11.14 2.51
N ALA A 96 -3.67 -10.72 2.54
CA ALA A 96 -4.78 -11.62 2.23
C ALA A 96 -4.74 -12.11 0.79
N ILE A 97 -4.49 -11.21 -0.18
CA ILE A 97 -4.37 -11.57 -1.60
C ILE A 97 -3.23 -12.58 -1.80
N MET A 98 -2.05 -12.35 -1.23
CA MET A 98 -0.94 -13.30 -1.31
C MET A 98 -1.30 -14.69 -0.75
N GLY A 99 -2.09 -14.74 0.34
CA GLY A 99 -2.52 -15.99 0.95
C GLY A 99 -3.64 -16.71 0.19
N GLU A 100 -4.53 -15.96 -0.46
CA GLU A 100 -5.72 -16.50 -1.13
C GLU A 100 -5.48 -16.86 -2.61
N THR A 101 -4.50 -16.23 -3.28
CA THR A 101 -4.21 -16.49 -4.71
C THR A 101 -3.31 -17.69 -4.95
N SER A 102 -2.67 -18.23 -3.91
CA SER A 102 -1.78 -19.39 -4.04
C SER A 102 -2.48 -20.68 -3.67
N SER A 103 -2.19 -21.77 -4.42
CA SER A 103 -2.64 -23.12 -4.05
C SER A 103 -2.12 -23.52 -2.67
N LEU A 104 -2.82 -24.41 -1.99
CA LEU A 104 -2.48 -24.86 -0.63
C LEU A 104 -1.04 -25.38 -0.53
N GLN A 105 -0.58 -26.09 -1.56
CA GLN A 105 0.77 -26.69 -1.62
C GLN A 105 1.89 -25.66 -1.81
N LEU A 106 1.63 -24.58 -2.56
CA LEU A 106 2.63 -23.56 -2.92
C LEU A 106 2.54 -22.28 -2.06
N ARG A 107 1.62 -22.23 -1.10
CA ARG A 107 1.34 -21.02 -0.30
C ARG A 107 2.58 -20.45 0.40
N SER A 108 3.36 -21.32 1.05
CA SER A 108 4.58 -20.91 1.74
C SER A 108 5.64 -20.36 0.78
N LEU A 109 5.78 -20.98 -0.40
CA LEU A 109 6.71 -20.54 -1.44
C LEU A 109 6.28 -19.19 -2.02
N THR A 110 5.00 -19.03 -2.34
CA THR A 110 4.44 -17.75 -2.85
C THR A 110 4.62 -16.61 -1.86
N HIS A 111 4.35 -16.86 -0.57
CA HIS A 111 4.61 -15.89 0.50
C HIS A 111 6.11 -15.57 0.63
N GLY A 112 6.97 -16.56 0.52
CA GLY A 112 8.43 -16.39 0.55
C GLY A 112 8.90 -15.49 -0.59
N ILE A 113 8.52 -15.78 -1.82
CA ILE A 113 8.87 -14.98 -3.01
C ILE A 113 8.32 -13.56 -2.90
N GLY A 114 7.05 -13.40 -2.51
CA GLY A 114 6.43 -12.09 -2.31
C GLY A 114 7.13 -11.25 -1.24
N SER A 115 7.55 -11.89 -0.13
CA SER A 115 8.30 -11.22 0.92
C SER A 115 9.70 -10.80 0.46
N VAL A 116 10.41 -11.64 -0.27
CA VAL A 116 11.72 -11.31 -0.85
C VAL A 116 11.59 -10.12 -1.81
N ALA A 117 10.61 -10.14 -2.72
CA ALA A 117 10.36 -9.04 -3.65
C ALA A 117 10.03 -7.73 -2.92
N SER A 118 9.20 -7.79 -1.87
CA SER A 118 8.85 -6.64 -1.03
C SER A 118 10.08 -6.06 -0.31
N GLN A 119 10.92 -6.92 0.27
CA GLN A 119 12.14 -6.48 0.94
C GLN A 119 13.17 -5.90 -0.04
N ALA A 120 13.32 -6.49 -1.22
CA ALA A 120 14.18 -5.95 -2.26
C ALA A 120 13.74 -4.54 -2.70
N ALA A 121 12.42 -4.34 -2.90
CA ALA A 121 11.87 -3.02 -3.19
C ALA A 121 12.09 -2.03 -2.03
N SER A 122 11.94 -2.48 -0.79
CA SER A 122 12.20 -1.66 0.41
C SER A 122 13.65 -1.22 0.51
N ILE A 123 14.60 -2.11 0.22
CA ILE A 123 16.04 -1.79 0.20
C ILE A 123 16.34 -0.79 -0.92
N ALA A 124 15.81 -1.02 -2.13
CA ALA A 124 15.98 -0.10 -3.23
C ALA A 124 15.47 1.32 -2.89
N LEU A 125 14.30 1.43 -2.26
CA LEU A 125 13.76 2.70 -1.79
C LEU A 125 14.58 3.30 -0.65
N ALA A 126 15.11 2.49 0.27
CA ALA A 126 15.96 2.97 1.36
C ALA A 126 17.25 3.62 0.87
N VAL A 127 17.80 3.13 -0.25
CA VAL A 127 18.97 3.72 -0.91
C VAL A 127 18.59 4.93 -1.77
N LEU A 128 17.48 4.84 -2.50
CA LEU A 128 17.04 5.89 -3.42
C LEU A 128 16.59 7.16 -2.69
N LEU A 129 15.85 7.01 -1.57
CA LEU A 129 15.27 8.14 -0.83
C LEU A 129 16.30 9.15 -0.35
N PRO A 130 17.42 8.77 0.31
CA PRO A 130 18.45 9.73 0.70
C PRO A 130 19.05 10.46 -0.50
N MET A 131 19.18 9.80 -1.66
CA MET A 131 19.69 10.43 -2.89
C MET A 131 18.73 11.51 -3.43
N LEU A 132 17.41 11.28 -3.31
CA LEU A 132 16.38 12.23 -3.74
C LEU A 132 16.27 13.44 -2.79
N PHE A 133 16.58 13.25 -1.49
CA PHE A 133 16.55 14.32 -0.49
C PHE A 133 17.86 15.11 -0.42
N SER A 134 19.00 14.54 -0.87
CA SER A 134 20.30 15.19 -0.78
C SER A 134 20.32 16.48 -1.61
N LYS A 135 20.73 17.59 -0.97
CA LYS A 135 20.89 18.89 -1.64
C LYS A 135 21.92 18.87 -2.77
N ASP A 136 22.90 17.97 -2.67
CA ASP A 136 23.98 17.84 -3.64
C ASP A 136 23.63 17.03 -4.90
N LYS A 137 22.48 16.31 -4.87
CA LYS A 137 22.06 15.46 -5.99
C LYS A 137 20.77 15.96 -6.65
N ALA A 138 19.60 15.64 -6.09
CA ALA A 138 18.33 15.96 -6.73
C ALA A 138 17.59 17.14 -6.06
N ALA A 139 17.88 17.46 -4.80
CA ALA A 139 17.30 18.56 -4.02
C ALA A 139 15.76 18.64 -4.07
N LEU A 140 15.08 17.49 -4.29
CA LEU A 140 13.63 17.44 -4.52
C LEU A 140 12.81 17.72 -3.23
N GLY A 141 13.39 17.49 -2.03
CA GLY A 141 12.68 17.72 -0.77
C GLY A 141 11.29 17.08 -0.77
N ALA A 142 10.27 17.87 -0.47
CA ALA A 142 8.88 17.41 -0.45
C ALA A 142 8.33 16.99 -1.83
N LYS A 143 8.92 17.46 -2.93
CA LYS A 143 8.53 17.04 -4.30
C LYS A 143 8.79 15.57 -4.59
N THR A 144 9.62 14.89 -3.79
CA THR A 144 9.81 13.43 -3.85
C THR A 144 8.48 12.68 -3.68
N ALA A 145 7.47 13.29 -3.04
CA ALA A 145 6.14 12.72 -2.89
C ALA A 145 5.45 12.42 -4.24
N PHE A 146 5.79 13.15 -5.32
CA PHE A 146 5.26 12.86 -6.66
C PHE A 146 5.72 11.51 -7.20
N VAL A 147 6.92 11.05 -6.83
CA VAL A 147 7.41 9.71 -7.21
C VAL A 147 6.51 8.65 -6.60
N PHE A 148 6.17 8.80 -5.30
CA PHE A 148 5.24 7.88 -4.63
C PHE A 148 3.83 7.98 -5.16
N CYS A 149 3.36 9.18 -5.51
CA CYS A 149 2.07 9.38 -6.17
C CYS A 149 2.01 8.59 -7.48
N GLY A 150 3.03 8.71 -8.33
CA GLY A 150 3.13 7.96 -9.60
C GLY A 150 3.13 6.45 -9.38
N LEU A 151 3.93 5.96 -8.43
CA LEU A 151 3.96 4.53 -8.09
C LEU A 151 2.61 4.02 -7.57
N CYS A 152 1.89 4.81 -6.76
CA CYS A 152 0.55 4.46 -6.30
C CYS A 152 -0.45 4.40 -7.46
N ILE A 153 -0.40 5.34 -8.41
CA ILE A 153 -1.27 5.33 -9.60
C ILE A 153 -1.02 4.08 -10.45
N ILE A 154 0.25 3.74 -10.70
CA ILE A 154 0.62 2.50 -11.40
C ILE A 154 0.06 1.31 -10.62
N GLY A 155 0.24 1.27 -9.30
CA GLY A 155 -0.29 0.21 -8.44
C GLY A 155 -1.82 0.09 -8.51
N VAL A 156 -2.57 1.20 -8.56
CA VAL A 156 -4.03 1.20 -8.74
C VAL A 156 -4.40 0.56 -10.08
N VAL A 157 -3.72 0.94 -11.17
CA VAL A 157 -3.96 0.39 -12.51
C VAL A 157 -3.70 -1.12 -12.53
N LEU A 158 -2.56 -1.56 -11.99
CA LEU A 158 -2.21 -2.97 -11.90
C LEU A 158 -3.19 -3.76 -11.04
N ALA A 159 -3.60 -3.21 -9.89
CA ALA A 159 -4.59 -3.80 -9.02
C ALA A 159 -5.95 -3.96 -9.72
N TRP A 160 -6.35 -2.93 -10.47
CA TRP A 160 -7.60 -2.96 -11.23
C TRP A 160 -7.59 -3.99 -12.36
N LEU A 161 -6.45 -4.19 -13.01
CA LEU A 161 -6.30 -5.14 -14.13
C LEU A 161 -6.17 -6.59 -13.66
N TRP A 162 -5.37 -6.84 -12.62
CA TRP A 162 -4.89 -8.18 -12.29
C TRP A 162 -5.47 -8.77 -11.00
N ILE A 163 -5.92 -7.96 -10.05
CA ILE A 163 -6.47 -8.50 -8.80
C ILE A 163 -7.92 -8.97 -9.04
N PRO A 164 -8.20 -10.28 -8.90
CA PRO A 164 -9.56 -10.80 -8.93
C PRO A 164 -10.32 -10.45 -7.65
N GLU A 165 -11.64 -10.37 -7.71
CA GLU A 165 -12.48 -10.26 -6.52
C GLU A 165 -12.72 -11.66 -5.94
N MET A 166 -12.16 -11.90 -4.75
CA MET A 166 -12.18 -13.22 -4.10
C MET A 166 -13.16 -13.31 -2.94
N LYS A 167 -13.92 -12.23 -2.65
CA LYS A 167 -14.85 -12.19 -1.53
C LYS A 167 -15.92 -13.26 -1.60
N GLY A 168 -16.06 -14.03 -0.51
CA GLY A 168 -17.13 -15.03 -0.37
C GLY A 168 -16.89 -16.32 -1.16
N ARG A 169 -15.66 -16.57 -1.62
CA ARG A 169 -15.27 -17.80 -2.29
C ARG A 169 -14.48 -18.73 -1.36
N SER A 170 -14.70 -20.03 -1.48
CA SER A 170 -13.89 -21.02 -0.78
C SER A 170 -12.52 -21.14 -1.46
N MET A 171 -11.52 -21.64 -0.71
CA MET A 171 -10.17 -21.88 -1.27
C MET A 171 -10.21 -22.91 -2.43
N ILE A 172 -11.07 -23.91 -2.34
CA ILE A 172 -11.24 -24.94 -3.36
C ILE A 172 -11.84 -24.35 -4.65
N GLU A 173 -12.86 -23.50 -4.52
CA GLU A 173 -13.43 -22.78 -5.67
C GLU A 173 -12.41 -21.89 -6.36
N LEU A 174 -11.57 -21.18 -5.58
CA LEU A 174 -10.52 -20.33 -6.11
C LEU A 174 -9.46 -21.15 -6.88
N GLU A 175 -9.01 -22.27 -6.30
CA GLU A 175 -8.04 -23.15 -6.94
C GLU A 175 -8.58 -23.69 -8.27
N HIS A 176 -9.82 -24.15 -8.31
CA HIS A 176 -10.47 -24.63 -9.53
C HIS A 176 -10.64 -23.52 -10.59
N MET A 177 -11.00 -22.30 -10.19
CA MET A 177 -11.09 -21.15 -11.11
C MET A 177 -9.74 -20.77 -11.71
N PHE A 178 -8.64 -20.92 -10.95
CA PHE A 178 -7.29 -20.69 -11.45
C PHE A 178 -6.83 -21.82 -12.39
N GLU A 179 -7.15 -23.07 -12.10
CA GLU A 179 -6.86 -24.22 -12.98
C GLU A 179 -7.55 -24.06 -14.34
N MET A 180 -8.80 -23.62 -14.35
CA MET A 180 -9.54 -23.33 -15.58
C MET A 180 -9.06 -22.07 -16.32
N ARG A 181 -8.05 -21.36 -15.81
CA ARG A 181 -7.52 -20.11 -16.38
C ARG A 181 -8.59 -19.05 -16.68
N LEU A 182 -9.62 -18.95 -15.85
CA LEU A 182 -10.68 -17.98 -16.02
C LEU A 182 -10.13 -16.54 -15.95
N PRO A 183 -10.59 -15.61 -16.79
CA PRO A 183 -10.17 -14.22 -16.70
C PRO A 183 -10.66 -13.61 -15.37
N THR A 184 -9.80 -12.85 -14.70
CA THR A 184 -10.00 -12.29 -13.35
C THR A 184 -11.34 -11.54 -13.16
N ARG A 185 -11.86 -10.96 -14.25
CA ARG A 185 -13.14 -10.23 -14.24
C ARG A 185 -14.37 -11.14 -14.16
N LYS A 186 -14.25 -12.41 -14.55
CA LYS A 186 -15.37 -13.38 -14.52
C LYS A 186 -15.49 -14.10 -13.17
N PHE A 187 -14.52 -13.94 -12.25
CA PHE A 187 -14.53 -14.59 -10.94
C PHE A 187 -15.81 -14.26 -10.13
N LYS A 188 -16.33 -13.03 -10.23
CA LYS A 188 -17.54 -12.61 -9.48
C LYS A 188 -18.82 -13.37 -9.90
N GLY A 189 -18.91 -13.81 -11.14
CA GLY A 189 -20.14 -14.47 -11.70
C GLY A 189 -20.08 -15.99 -11.75
N PHE A 190 -18.94 -16.61 -11.44
CA PHE A 190 -18.78 -18.06 -11.51
C PHE A 190 -19.56 -18.74 -10.37
N LYS A 191 -20.34 -19.78 -10.68
CA LYS A 191 -20.98 -20.67 -9.73
C LYS A 191 -20.51 -22.10 -10.02
N MET A 192 -19.96 -22.76 -9.04
CA MET A 192 -19.60 -24.17 -9.10
C MET A 192 -20.89 -25.00 -9.11
N GLU A 193 -21.04 -25.90 -10.06
CA GLU A 193 -22.16 -26.86 -10.06
C GLU A 193 -21.88 -27.93 -9.00
N ALA A 194 -22.93 -28.35 -8.26
CA ALA A 194 -22.82 -29.25 -7.12
C ALA A 194 -22.32 -30.68 -7.43
N HIS A 195 -21.94 -30.96 -8.67
CA HIS A 195 -21.41 -32.25 -9.13
C HIS A 195 -19.86 -32.33 -9.17
N GLU A 196 -19.14 -31.24 -8.82
CA GLU A 196 -17.66 -31.16 -8.93
C GLU A 196 -16.97 -31.10 -7.56
N ILE A 197 -17.68 -31.48 -6.49
CA ILE A 197 -17.11 -31.57 -5.12
C ILE A 197 -16.71 -33.00 -4.80
#